data_64c933f80d1cbb1a8a22f46f66e1a396
#
_entry.id   64c933f80d1cbb1a8a22f46f66e1a396
#
_cell.length_a   1.000
_cell.length_b   1.000
_cell.length_c   1.000
_cell.angle_alpha   90.00
_cell.angle_beta   90.00
_cell.angle_gamma   90.00
#
_symmetry.space_group_name_H-M   'P 1'
#
loop_
_entity.id
_entity.type
_entity.pdbx_description
1 polymer ?
#
loop_
_entity_poly.entity_id
_entity_poly.type
_entity_poly.pdbx_seq_one_letter_code
_entity_poly.pdbx_strand_id
1 'polypeptide(L)'
;TNHPVAATYIKQAAKKGTKVIIMDPRKNDMSRHAWEHLEFKPGMDVAMLNALIYTIIEEELYDKQYVQSMTNGFEELKKSIEGFSPEEMSKKCGIDASTLRKVARVYANSERSIIFWGMGISQHVHGTDNARCLITLSLITGQIGRPGTGLHPLRGQNNVQGASDAGLIPMMYPDYNSV
;
A
#
# COMPACT_ATOMS: atom_id res chain seq x y z
N THR A 1 15.73 3.39 11.79
CA THR A 1 14.40 3.62 11.19
C THR A 1 13.94 5.05 11.42
N ASN A 2 13.23 5.59 10.46
CA ASN A 2 12.82 7.00 10.46
C ASN A 2 11.70 7.31 11.47
N HIS A 3 10.90 6.31 11.87
CA HIS A 3 9.76 6.45 12.77
C HIS A 3 9.86 5.44 13.93
N PRO A 4 10.79 5.63 14.89
CA PRO A 4 11.08 4.60 15.91
C PRO A 4 9.92 4.36 16.87
N VAL A 5 9.15 5.40 17.21
CA VAL A 5 7.98 5.27 18.09
C VAL A 5 6.88 4.47 17.40
N ALA A 6 6.53 4.79 16.15
CA ALA A 6 5.56 4.02 15.36
C ALA A 6 6.01 2.55 15.20
N ALA A 7 7.30 2.31 14.95
CA ALA A 7 7.86 0.97 14.88
C ALA A 7 7.65 0.17 16.17
N THR A 8 7.67 0.81 17.34
CA THR A 8 7.40 0.15 18.62
C THR A 8 5.95 -0.37 18.67
N TYR A 9 4.97 0.43 18.26
CA TYR A 9 3.57 -0.01 18.20
C TYR A 9 3.36 -1.14 17.19
N ILE A 10 3.98 -1.06 16.01
CA ILE A 10 3.91 -2.13 15.01
C ILE A 10 4.50 -3.45 15.55
N LYS A 11 5.64 -3.39 16.23
CA LYS A 11 6.25 -4.57 16.88
C LYS A 11 5.36 -5.18 17.96
N GLN A 12 4.69 -4.33 18.74
CA GLN A 12 3.74 -4.81 19.75
C GLN A 12 2.51 -5.45 19.12
N ALA A 13 1.99 -4.87 18.03
CA ALA A 13 0.89 -5.45 17.28
C ALA A 13 1.26 -6.82 16.69
N ALA A 14 2.45 -6.94 16.10
CA ALA A 14 2.96 -8.22 15.59
C ALA A 14 3.02 -9.29 16.69
N LYS A 15 3.51 -8.95 17.89
CA LYS A 15 3.52 -9.85 19.04
C LYS A 15 2.12 -10.29 19.51
N LYS A 16 1.10 -9.49 19.22
CA LYS A 16 -0.31 -9.79 19.53
C LYS A 16 -1.04 -10.54 18.40
N GLY A 17 -0.32 -10.95 17.35
CA GLY A 17 -0.86 -11.75 16.26
C GLY A 17 -1.24 -10.96 15.00
N THR A 18 -1.03 -9.63 14.96
CA THR A 18 -1.23 -8.86 13.73
C THR A 18 -0.22 -9.31 12.68
N LYS A 19 -0.68 -9.66 11.50
CA LYS A 19 0.19 -10.03 10.38
C LYS A 19 0.81 -8.78 9.77
N VAL A 20 2.10 -8.59 10.00
CA VAL A 20 2.88 -7.48 9.44
C VAL A 20 3.52 -7.96 8.14
N ILE A 21 3.12 -7.34 7.02
CA ILE A 21 3.70 -7.57 5.71
C ILE A 21 4.66 -6.43 5.42
N ILE A 22 5.89 -6.75 5.08
CA ILE A 22 6.91 -5.77 4.71
C ILE A 22 7.23 -5.93 3.22
N MET A 23 7.13 -4.85 2.49
CA MET A 23 7.49 -4.74 1.07
C MET A 23 8.67 -3.78 0.97
N ASP A 24 9.88 -4.33 0.91
CA ASP A 24 11.13 -3.56 0.86
C ASP A 24 12.19 -4.37 0.10
N PRO A 25 12.91 -3.78 -0.86
CA PRO A 25 14.02 -4.45 -1.55
C PRO A 25 15.16 -4.90 -0.64
N ARG A 26 15.21 -4.43 0.59
CA ARG A 26 16.22 -4.76 1.58
C ARG A 26 15.61 -5.33 2.85
N LYS A 27 16.27 -6.30 3.42
CA LYS A 27 15.98 -6.75 4.79
C LYS A 27 16.42 -5.66 5.77
N ASN A 28 15.45 -5.02 6.37
CA ASN A 28 15.67 -4.03 7.43
C ASN A 28 15.32 -4.62 8.81
N ASP A 29 15.54 -3.85 9.89
CA ASP A 29 15.29 -4.33 11.26
C ASP A 29 13.85 -4.76 11.54
N MET A 30 12.89 -4.24 10.79
CA MET A 30 11.49 -4.61 10.93
C MET A 30 11.18 -5.98 10.32
N SER A 31 12.00 -6.45 9.36
CA SER A 31 11.80 -7.74 8.66
C SER A 31 11.75 -8.94 9.63
N ARG A 32 12.47 -8.86 10.76
CA ARG A 32 12.41 -9.90 11.81
C ARG A 32 11.06 -9.99 12.54
N HIS A 33 10.19 -9.00 12.37
CA HIS A 33 8.85 -8.97 12.96
C HIS A 33 7.77 -9.19 11.90
N ALA A 34 8.16 -9.34 10.64
CA ALA A 34 7.23 -9.56 9.55
C ALA A 34 6.66 -10.98 9.60
N TRP A 35 5.37 -11.10 9.31
CA TRP A 35 4.75 -12.35 8.96
C TRP A 35 5.17 -12.81 7.55
N GLU A 36 5.36 -11.84 6.64
CA GLU A 36 5.90 -12.05 5.30
C GLU A 36 6.74 -10.85 4.89
N HIS A 37 7.86 -11.08 4.21
CA HIS A 37 8.71 -10.04 3.65
C HIS A 37 8.86 -10.25 2.15
N LEU A 38 8.34 -9.33 1.37
CA LEU A 38 8.48 -9.30 -0.08
C LEU A 38 9.71 -8.48 -0.44
N GLU A 39 10.83 -9.16 -0.69
CA GLU A 39 12.10 -8.57 -1.12
C GLU A 39 12.11 -8.47 -2.65
N PHE A 40 11.35 -7.51 -3.17
CA PHE A 40 11.15 -7.34 -4.61
C PHE A 40 12.28 -6.53 -5.27
N LYS A 41 12.42 -6.66 -6.59
CA LYS A 41 13.39 -5.89 -7.36
C LYS A 41 13.04 -4.40 -7.34
N PRO A 42 14.02 -3.49 -7.07
CA PRO A 42 13.80 -2.06 -7.09
C PRO A 42 13.12 -1.58 -8.38
N GLY A 43 12.14 -0.68 -8.27
CA GLY A 43 11.38 -0.15 -9.39
C GLY A 43 10.25 -1.05 -9.89
N MET A 44 10.04 -2.20 -9.29
CA MET A 44 8.96 -3.13 -9.65
C MET A 44 7.75 -3.06 -8.73
N ASP A 45 7.59 -1.96 -8.02
CA ASP A 45 6.49 -1.71 -7.08
C ASP A 45 5.13 -1.86 -7.76
N VAL A 46 4.91 -1.16 -8.87
CA VAL A 46 3.65 -1.23 -9.65
C VAL A 46 3.35 -2.66 -10.10
N ALA A 47 4.37 -3.39 -10.58
CA ALA A 47 4.19 -4.77 -11.04
C ALA A 47 3.76 -5.68 -9.89
N MET A 48 4.43 -5.57 -8.74
CA MET A 48 4.10 -6.33 -7.53
C MET A 48 2.70 -5.98 -7.01
N LEU A 49 2.38 -4.68 -6.86
CA LEU A 49 1.11 -4.23 -6.33
C LEU A 49 -0.06 -4.58 -7.25
N ASN A 50 0.11 -4.46 -8.56
CA ASN A 50 -0.91 -4.86 -9.53
C ASN A 50 -1.15 -6.37 -9.52
N ALA A 51 -0.14 -7.20 -9.26
CA ALA A 51 -0.34 -8.64 -9.08
C ALA A 51 -1.22 -8.96 -7.86
N LEU A 52 -1.11 -8.18 -6.78
CA LEU A 52 -2.00 -8.32 -5.62
C LEU A 52 -3.43 -7.91 -5.99
N ILE A 53 -3.61 -6.77 -6.67
CA ILE A 53 -4.91 -6.28 -7.14
C ILE A 53 -5.55 -7.30 -8.09
N TYR A 54 -4.78 -7.82 -9.05
CA TYR A 54 -5.23 -8.86 -9.97
C TYR A 54 -5.78 -10.08 -9.22
N THR A 55 -5.02 -10.60 -8.27
CA THR A 55 -5.44 -11.75 -7.46
C THR A 55 -6.75 -11.49 -6.71
N ILE A 56 -6.88 -10.31 -6.09
CA ILE A 56 -8.10 -9.94 -5.37
C ILE A 56 -9.31 -9.88 -6.30
N ILE A 57 -9.14 -9.40 -7.51
CA ILE A 57 -10.21 -9.31 -8.51
C ILE A 57 -10.52 -10.68 -9.12
N GLU A 58 -9.49 -11.43 -9.53
CA GLU A 58 -9.63 -12.77 -10.13
C GLU A 58 -10.32 -13.76 -9.20
N GLU A 59 -9.97 -13.73 -7.91
CA GLU A 59 -10.53 -14.62 -6.89
C GLU A 59 -11.79 -14.05 -6.21
N GLU A 60 -12.33 -12.94 -6.71
CA GLU A 60 -13.53 -12.26 -6.18
C GLU A 60 -13.44 -11.92 -4.68
N LEU A 61 -12.25 -11.62 -4.16
CA LEU A 61 -12.00 -11.29 -2.76
C LEU A 61 -12.26 -9.82 -2.42
N TYR A 62 -12.71 -9.01 -3.36
CA TYR A 62 -13.03 -7.60 -3.15
C TYR A 62 -14.38 -7.43 -2.43
N ASP A 63 -14.54 -6.33 -1.71
CA ASP A 63 -15.80 -5.97 -1.04
C ASP A 63 -16.81 -5.46 -2.07
N LYS A 64 -17.68 -6.37 -2.54
CA LYS A 64 -18.67 -6.07 -3.61
C LYS A 64 -19.59 -4.91 -3.23
N GLN A 65 -20.04 -4.85 -1.97
CA GLN A 65 -20.94 -3.79 -1.50
C GLN A 65 -20.23 -2.44 -1.47
N TYR A 66 -19.03 -2.40 -0.92
CA TYR A 66 -18.24 -1.18 -0.86
C TYR A 66 -17.87 -0.67 -2.26
N VAL A 67 -17.40 -1.55 -3.13
CA VAL A 67 -17.06 -1.21 -4.52
C VAL A 67 -18.26 -0.61 -5.25
N GLN A 68 -19.42 -1.23 -5.15
CA GLN A 68 -20.62 -0.77 -5.83
C GLN A 68 -21.14 0.59 -5.32
N SER A 69 -21.03 0.84 -4.01
CA SER A 69 -21.63 2.03 -3.39
C SER A 69 -20.67 3.21 -3.24
N MET A 70 -19.35 2.95 -3.16
CA MET A 70 -18.37 3.94 -2.75
C MET A 70 -17.27 4.19 -3.79
N THR A 71 -17.29 3.49 -4.93
CA THR A 71 -16.25 3.64 -5.95
C THR A 71 -16.84 3.80 -7.35
N ASN A 72 -16.02 4.34 -8.25
CA ASN A 72 -16.31 4.42 -9.69
C ASN A 72 -15.14 3.81 -10.47
N GLY A 73 -15.39 3.35 -11.70
CA GLY A 73 -14.34 2.88 -12.60
C GLY A 73 -13.84 1.45 -12.33
N PHE A 74 -14.62 0.62 -11.63
CA PHE A 74 -14.19 -0.75 -11.30
C PHE A 74 -14.10 -1.65 -12.53
N GLU A 75 -14.98 -1.50 -13.52
CA GLU A 75 -14.91 -2.29 -14.76
C GLU A 75 -13.72 -1.86 -15.65
N GLU A 76 -13.36 -0.59 -15.64
CA GLU A 76 -12.15 -0.08 -16.28
C GLU A 76 -10.89 -0.62 -15.58
N LEU A 77 -10.90 -0.68 -14.25
CA LEU A 77 -9.82 -1.30 -13.48
C LEU A 77 -9.64 -2.78 -13.87
N LYS A 78 -10.72 -3.56 -13.94
CA LYS A 78 -10.65 -4.97 -14.34
C LYS A 78 -9.95 -5.14 -15.70
N LYS A 79 -10.33 -4.32 -16.69
CA LYS A 79 -9.70 -4.34 -18.01
C LYS A 79 -8.23 -3.94 -17.96
N SER A 80 -7.88 -2.92 -17.19
CA SER A 80 -6.51 -2.42 -17.11
C SER A 80 -5.55 -3.39 -16.40
N ILE A 81 -6.08 -4.31 -15.58
CA ILE A 81 -5.28 -5.23 -14.78
C ILE A 81 -5.07 -6.60 -15.45
N GLU A 82 -5.71 -6.92 -16.60
CA GLU A 82 -5.68 -8.23 -17.25
C GLU A 82 -4.27 -8.79 -17.51
N GLY A 83 -3.28 -7.94 -17.77
CA GLY A 83 -1.90 -8.36 -18.03
C GLY A 83 -1.02 -8.52 -16.77
N PHE A 84 -1.57 -8.42 -15.56
CA PHE A 84 -0.79 -8.37 -14.32
C PHE A 84 -0.95 -9.61 -13.44
N SER A 85 -1.12 -10.79 -14.05
CA SER A 85 -1.18 -12.04 -13.27
C SER A 85 0.07 -12.23 -12.40
N PRO A 86 -0.06 -12.82 -11.20
CA PRO A 86 1.10 -13.12 -10.35
C PRO A 86 2.18 -13.92 -11.06
N GLU A 87 1.81 -14.81 -11.96
CA GLU A 87 2.72 -15.67 -12.73
C GLU A 87 3.59 -14.85 -13.69
N GLU A 88 3.02 -13.82 -14.33
CA GLU A 88 3.78 -12.92 -15.21
C GLU A 88 4.57 -11.88 -14.39
N MET A 89 3.99 -11.34 -13.33
CA MET A 89 4.65 -10.32 -12.52
C MET A 89 5.77 -10.89 -11.66
N SER A 90 5.69 -12.15 -11.25
CA SER A 90 6.77 -12.87 -10.56
C SER A 90 8.10 -12.76 -11.30
N LYS A 91 8.09 -12.95 -12.60
CA LYS A 91 9.27 -12.84 -13.47
C LYS A 91 9.90 -11.44 -13.43
N LYS A 92 9.07 -10.40 -13.30
CA LYS A 92 9.48 -9.00 -13.26
C LYS A 92 9.94 -8.59 -11.86
N CYS A 93 9.09 -8.76 -10.85
CA CYS A 93 9.36 -8.27 -9.49
C CYS A 93 10.25 -9.20 -8.66
N GLY A 94 10.40 -10.47 -9.05
CA GLY A 94 11.26 -11.44 -8.37
C GLY A 94 10.62 -12.06 -7.12
N ILE A 95 9.33 -11.91 -6.91
CA ILE A 95 8.57 -12.57 -5.84
C ILE A 95 7.78 -13.73 -6.44
N ASP A 96 7.82 -14.89 -5.80
CA ASP A 96 7.07 -16.05 -6.27
C ASP A 96 5.57 -15.78 -6.38
N ALA A 97 4.94 -16.26 -7.45
CA ALA A 97 3.51 -16.07 -7.71
C ALA A 97 2.65 -16.59 -6.55
N SER A 98 3.03 -17.71 -5.95
CA SER A 98 2.36 -18.28 -4.77
C SER A 98 2.41 -17.35 -3.55
N THR A 99 3.52 -16.65 -3.35
CA THR A 99 3.69 -15.65 -2.28
C THR A 99 2.85 -14.42 -2.54
N LEU A 100 2.80 -13.92 -3.80
CA LEU A 100 1.93 -12.81 -4.18
C LEU A 100 0.46 -13.15 -3.92
N ARG A 101 -0.02 -14.31 -4.36
CA ARG A 101 -1.38 -14.77 -4.10
C ARG A 101 -1.68 -14.93 -2.60
N LYS A 102 -0.76 -15.51 -1.84
CA LYS A 102 -0.86 -15.67 -0.39
C LYS A 102 -1.04 -14.32 0.32
N VAL A 103 -0.23 -13.32 -0.05
CA VAL A 103 -0.30 -11.97 0.52
C VAL A 103 -1.59 -11.27 0.16
N ALA A 104 -2.01 -11.34 -1.11
CA ALA A 104 -3.27 -10.77 -1.58
C ALA A 104 -4.48 -11.32 -0.81
N ARG A 105 -4.55 -12.65 -0.66
CA ARG A 105 -5.62 -13.32 0.11
C ARG A 105 -5.62 -12.91 1.58
N VAL A 106 -4.45 -12.83 2.22
CA VAL A 106 -4.35 -12.40 3.61
C VAL A 106 -4.81 -10.97 3.79
N TYR A 107 -4.41 -10.07 2.89
CA TYR A 107 -4.82 -8.68 2.93
C TYR A 107 -6.33 -8.53 2.73
N ALA A 108 -6.89 -9.15 1.69
CA ALA A 108 -8.30 -9.04 1.35
C ALA A 108 -9.24 -9.65 2.40
N ASN A 109 -8.84 -10.79 3.01
CA ASN A 109 -9.63 -11.45 4.04
C ASN A 109 -9.42 -10.89 5.45
N SER A 110 -8.61 -9.87 5.62
CA SER A 110 -8.40 -9.24 6.93
C SER A 110 -9.57 -8.31 7.26
N GLU A 111 -10.13 -8.45 8.46
CA GLU A 111 -11.20 -7.56 8.93
C GLU A 111 -10.76 -6.09 8.92
N ARG A 112 -9.51 -5.83 9.31
CA ARG A 112 -8.92 -4.48 9.38
C ARG A 112 -7.49 -4.51 8.87
N SER A 113 -7.18 -3.63 7.95
CA SER A 113 -5.85 -3.48 7.38
C SER A 113 -5.45 -2.02 7.30
N ILE A 114 -4.18 -1.75 7.60
CA ILE A 114 -3.57 -0.43 7.49
C ILE A 114 -2.37 -0.53 6.56
N ILE A 115 -2.25 0.38 5.61
CA ILE A 115 -1.09 0.51 4.75
C ILE A 115 -0.28 1.73 5.18
N PHE A 116 0.99 1.51 5.52
CA PHE A 116 1.97 2.56 5.74
C PHE A 116 2.96 2.60 4.58
N TRP A 117 3.25 3.78 4.08
CA TRP A 117 4.34 3.94 3.10
C TRP A 117 5.06 5.27 3.33
N GLY A 118 6.23 5.41 2.74
CA GLY A 118 7.01 6.63 2.78
C GLY A 118 7.59 6.97 1.40
N MET A 119 8.70 7.67 1.40
CA MET A 119 9.38 8.13 0.18
C MET A 119 9.85 7.00 -0.74
N GLY A 120 10.04 5.79 -0.21
CA GLY A 120 10.34 4.60 -1.02
C GLY A 120 9.25 4.27 -2.05
N ILE A 121 8.00 4.62 -1.80
CA ILE A 121 6.90 4.51 -2.75
C ILE A 121 6.79 5.76 -3.62
N SER A 122 6.84 6.96 -3.03
CA SER A 122 6.46 8.20 -3.72
C SER A 122 7.62 8.86 -4.48
N GLN A 123 8.87 8.67 -4.07
CA GLN A 123 10.04 9.26 -4.73
C GLN A 123 10.63 8.36 -5.82
N HIS A 124 9.77 7.91 -6.70
CA HIS A 124 10.09 7.10 -7.86
C HIS A 124 9.60 7.76 -9.15
N VAL A 125 10.15 7.34 -10.30
CA VAL A 125 9.62 7.72 -11.62
C VAL A 125 8.12 7.42 -11.72
N HIS A 126 7.67 6.29 -11.15
CA HIS A 126 6.28 5.86 -11.08
C HIS A 126 5.64 6.08 -9.69
N GLY A 127 6.11 7.07 -8.92
CA GLY A 127 5.65 7.30 -7.55
C GLY A 127 4.15 7.55 -7.42
N THR A 128 3.57 8.26 -8.37
CA THR A 128 2.12 8.48 -8.43
C THR A 128 1.36 7.16 -8.66
N ASP A 129 1.83 6.33 -9.57
CA ASP A 129 1.19 5.04 -9.87
C ASP A 129 1.35 4.05 -8.71
N ASN A 130 2.50 4.05 -8.04
CA ASN A 130 2.70 3.30 -6.80
C ASN A 130 1.65 3.68 -5.74
N ALA A 131 1.45 4.97 -5.50
CA ALA A 131 0.45 5.45 -4.54
C ALA A 131 -0.98 5.09 -4.98
N ARG A 132 -1.30 5.20 -6.27
CA ARG A 132 -2.59 4.78 -6.83
C ARG A 132 -2.87 3.29 -6.61
N CYS A 133 -1.87 2.43 -6.80
CA CYS A 133 -2.02 1.00 -6.52
C CYS A 133 -2.37 0.73 -5.04
N LEU A 134 -1.73 1.44 -4.09
CA LEU A 134 -2.05 1.30 -2.66
C LEU A 134 -3.48 1.80 -2.34
N ILE A 135 -3.89 2.91 -2.95
CA ILE A 135 -5.26 3.43 -2.84
C ILE A 135 -6.25 2.42 -3.40
N THR A 136 -5.98 1.88 -4.58
CA THR A 136 -6.82 0.85 -5.21
C THR A 136 -6.99 -0.38 -4.33
N LEU A 137 -5.89 -0.91 -3.76
CA LEU A 137 -5.95 -2.04 -2.82
C LEU A 137 -6.91 -1.77 -1.65
N SER A 138 -6.83 -0.58 -1.06
CA SER A 138 -7.69 -0.21 0.07
C SER A 138 -9.14 0.00 -0.35
N LEU A 139 -9.38 0.59 -1.53
CA LEU A 139 -10.74 0.83 -2.04
C LEU A 139 -11.45 -0.47 -2.38
N ILE A 140 -10.81 -1.37 -3.13
CA ILE A 140 -11.47 -2.62 -3.53
C ILE A 140 -11.75 -3.57 -2.37
N THR A 141 -11.06 -3.40 -1.24
CA THR A 141 -11.25 -4.23 -0.04
C THR A 141 -11.98 -3.51 1.10
N GLY A 142 -12.50 -2.30 0.87
CA GLY A 142 -13.23 -1.53 1.88
C GLY A 142 -12.39 -1.14 3.11
N GLN A 143 -11.06 -1.05 2.96
CA GLN A 143 -10.14 -0.74 4.06
C GLN A 143 -9.91 0.77 4.24
N ILE A 144 -10.99 1.55 4.09
CA ILE A 144 -11.00 3.02 4.26
C ILE A 144 -12.24 3.43 5.07
N GLY A 145 -12.08 4.45 5.91
CA GLY A 145 -13.18 5.10 6.62
C GLY A 145 -13.74 4.31 7.81
N ARG A 146 -13.06 3.25 8.24
CA ARG A 146 -13.46 2.45 9.40
C ARG A 146 -12.37 2.47 10.49
N PRO A 147 -12.70 2.38 11.78
CA PRO A 147 -11.70 2.29 12.85
C PRO A 147 -10.73 1.12 12.62
N GLY A 148 -9.43 1.40 12.66
CA GLY A 148 -8.38 0.39 12.47
C GLY A 148 -8.06 0.05 11.01
N THR A 149 -8.57 0.84 10.07
CA THR A 149 -8.22 0.73 8.64
C THR A 149 -7.62 2.04 8.13
N GLY A 150 -7.04 2.04 6.95
CA GLY A 150 -6.66 3.25 6.23
C GLY A 150 -5.29 3.24 5.57
N LEU A 151 -5.02 4.37 4.97
CA LEU A 151 -3.83 4.69 4.19
C LEU A 151 -3.04 5.78 4.91
N HIS A 152 -1.78 5.49 5.23
CA HIS A 152 -0.96 6.40 6.05
C HIS A 152 0.40 6.67 5.39
N PRO A 153 0.50 7.74 4.57
CA PRO A 153 1.79 8.21 4.08
C PRO A 153 2.62 8.77 5.23
N LEU A 154 3.74 8.12 5.54
CA LEU A 154 4.67 8.55 6.56
C LEU A 154 5.61 9.62 6.00
N ARG A 155 5.62 10.80 6.61
CA ARG A 155 6.50 11.89 6.18
C ARG A 155 7.97 11.59 6.50
N GLY A 156 8.87 11.99 5.60
CA GLY A 156 10.31 11.79 5.77
C GLY A 156 10.96 12.82 6.67
N GLN A 157 10.62 14.09 6.47
CA GLN A 157 11.16 15.22 7.23
C GLN A 157 10.30 15.55 8.44
N ASN A 158 10.90 16.25 9.39
CA ASN A 158 10.20 16.70 10.59
C ASN A 158 9.13 17.74 10.24
N ASN A 159 7.91 17.52 10.71
CA ASN A 159 6.80 18.46 10.62
C ASN A 159 6.53 18.99 9.19
N VAL A 160 6.67 18.15 8.17
CA VAL A 160 6.36 18.51 6.77
C VAL A 160 4.92 19.03 6.64
N GLN A 161 3.97 18.41 7.35
CA GLN A 161 2.58 18.82 7.32
C GLN A 161 2.41 20.24 7.87
N GLY A 162 2.97 20.52 9.05
CA GLY A 162 2.89 21.85 9.63
C GLY A 162 3.60 22.93 8.80
N ALA A 163 4.70 22.57 8.13
CA ALA A 163 5.35 23.47 7.21
C ALA A 163 4.44 23.80 6.00
N SER A 164 3.74 22.81 5.48
CA SER A 164 2.77 23.00 4.40
C SER A 164 1.57 23.86 4.85
N ASP A 165 1.03 23.58 6.03
CA ASP A 165 -0.08 24.35 6.61
C ASP A 165 0.31 25.81 6.82
N ALA A 166 1.57 26.08 7.14
CA ALA A 166 2.13 27.43 7.32
C ALA A 166 2.47 28.14 6.00
N GLY A 167 2.16 27.56 4.84
CA GLY A 167 2.39 28.18 3.53
C GLY A 167 3.81 28.03 2.99
N LEU A 168 4.63 27.11 3.50
CA LEU A 168 5.94 26.80 2.92
C LEU A 168 5.85 25.91 1.67
N ILE A 169 4.83 26.15 0.87
CA ILE A 169 4.61 25.52 -0.43
C ILE A 169 4.56 26.62 -1.49
N PRO A 170 5.31 26.53 -2.59
CA PRO A 170 5.43 27.62 -3.57
C PRO A 170 4.10 28.07 -4.20
N MET A 171 3.08 27.22 -4.21
CA MET A 171 1.81 27.44 -4.91
C MET A 171 0.64 27.78 -3.99
N MET A 172 0.87 27.92 -2.68
CA MET A 172 -0.22 28.15 -1.72
C MET A 172 0.25 29.06 -0.58
N TYR A 173 -0.64 29.94 -0.14
CA TYR A 173 -0.50 30.69 1.11
C TYR A 173 -0.79 29.77 2.33
N PRO A 174 -0.53 30.26 3.56
CA PRO A 174 -0.95 29.56 4.76
C PRO A 174 -2.41 29.07 4.66
N ASP A 175 -2.68 27.91 5.27
CA ASP A 175 -4.00 27.31 5.29
C ASP A 175 -4.53 26.90 3.90
N TYR A 176 -3.60 26.59 2.98
CA TYR A 176 -3.89 26.13 1.60
C TYR A 176 -4.70 27.11 0.74
N ASN A 177 -4.69 28.38 1.07
CA ASN A 177 -5.28 29.39 0.23
C ASN A 177 -4.52 29.52 -1.10
N SER A 178 -5.24 29.64 -2.21
CA SER A 178 -4.62 29.82 -3.53
C SER A 178 -3.83 31.12 -3.61
N VAL A 179 -2.69 31.10 -4.30
CA VAL A 179 -1.91 32.28 -4.66
C VAL A 179 -2.59 33.05 -5.77
#